data_cbedf04db6bec9a0e7f389bd7f0bee5e
#
_entry.id   cbedf04db6bec9a0e7f389bd7f0bee5e
#
_cell.length_a   1.000
_cell.length_b   1.000
_cell.length_c   1.000
_cell.angle_alpha   90.00
_cell.angle_beta   90.00
_cell.angle_gamma   90.00
#
_symmetry.space_group_name_H-M   'P 1'
#
loop_
_entity.id
_entity.type
_entity.pdbx_description
1 polymer ?
#
loop_
_entity_poly.entity_id
_entity_poly.type
_entity_poly.pdbx_seq_one_letter_code
_entity_poly.pdbx_strand_id
1 'polypeptide(L)'
;MNILIIGNGGREHALAWKAAQSPLADKVYVAPGNAGTALEANLENVAIAATDIPALVAFAQSHDIGLTIVGPEAPLVIGVVDAFQAAGLKIFGPSQAAAQLEGSKAFTKDFLARHRIPTAEYENFTEVEPALAYVRRKGAPIVIKADGLAAGKGVIVAMTLQEAEEAVRDMLAGNAFGDAGHRIVVEEFLDGEEASFIVMVDGENVVPMATSQDHKRVGDGDTGPNTGGMGAYSPAPVVTDEIHQRAMDQVIWPTVRGMAAEGNTYVGFLYAGLMISADGQPKVIEFNCRFGDPETQPIMLRLRSDLVELCLAGAEGRLNEKSSDWDERPALGVVLAAGGYPGDYRNGEVIQGLPQQENADGKVFHAGTRLQGDDVVTSGGRVLCVTALGDTVAQAQQRAYQLAEGIQWPGSFCRKDIGYRAIARGK
;
A
#
# COMPACT_ATOMS: atom_id res chain seq x y z
N MET A 1 -13.27 3.49 23.18
CA MET A 1 -12.86 4.75 22.54
C MET A 1 -13.41 4.83 21.14
N ASN A 2 -13.59 6.03 20.60
CA ASN A 2 -13.92 6.22 19.20
C ASN A 2 -12.64 6.21 18.34
N ILE A 3 -12.73 5.63 17.17
CA ILE A 3 -11.63 5.47 16.23
C ILE A 3 -11.94 6.25 14.94
N LEU A 4 -10.95 6.89 14.37
CA LEU A 4 -11.03 7.52 13.05
C LEU A 4 -10.06 6.83 12.10
N ILE A 5 -10.58 6.39 10.96
CA ILE A 5 -9.77 5.90 9.83
C ILE A 5 -9.82 6.96 8.73
N ILE A 6 -8.67 7.44 8.29
CA ILE A 6 -8.57 8.42 7.22
C ILE A 6 -8.37 7.71 5.88
N GLY A 7 -9.22 7.99 4.91
CA GLY A 7 -9.15 7.47 3.55
C GLY A 7 -10.47 6.90 3.04
N ASN A 8 -10.46 6.40 1.81
CA ASN A 8 -11.66 5.94 1.10
C ASN A 8 -11.45 4.71 0.22
N GLY A 9 -10.30 4.08 0.29
CA GLY A 9 -9.96 2.92 -0.55
C GLY A 9 -10.25 1.58 0.10
N GLY A 10 -9.86 0.52 -0.60
CA GLY A 10 -10.02 -0.86 -0.12
C GLY A 10 -9.19 -1.15 1.12
N ARG A 11 -8.01 -0.58 1.21
CA ARG A 11 -7.16 -0.61 2.40
C ARG A 11 -7.88 -0.02 3.61
N GLU A 12 -8.51 1.14 3.46
CA GLU A 12 -9.23 1.81 4.54
C GLU A 12 -10.48 1.03 4.95
N HIS A 13 -11.20 0.44 3.99
CA HIS A 13 -12.31 -0.45 4.32
C HIS A 13 -11.84 -1.65 5.16
N ALA A 14 -10.74 -2.28 4.78
CA ALA A 14 -10.18 -3.41 5.52
C ALA A 14 -9.68 -3.00 6.92
N LEU A 15 -8.99 -1.87 7.05
CA LEU A 15 -8.55 -1.34 8.34
C LEU A 15 -9.74 -1.01 9.25
N ALA A 16 -10.77 -0.35 8.73
CA ALA A 16 -11.97 0.01 9.49
C ALA A 16 -12.77 -1.21 9.92
N TRP A 17 -12.96 -2.18 9.02
CA TRP A 17 -13.61 -3.45 9.31
C TRP A 17 -12.89 -4.21 10.43
N LYS A 18 -11.56 -4.24 10.39
CA LYS A 18 -10.76 -4.89 11.43
C LYS A 18 -10.80 -4.12 12.75
N ALA A 19 -10.69 -2.80 12.71
CA ALA A 19 -10.78 -1.94 13.88
C ALA A 19 -12.13 -2.08 14.61
N ALA A 20 -13.22 -2.24 13.88
CA ALA A 20 -14.55 -2.43 14.44
C ALA A 20 -14.73 -3.74 15.22
N GLN A 21 -13.84 -4.71 15.02
CA GLN A 21 -13.82 -5.97 15.77
C GLN A 21 -13.14 -5.84 17.15
N SER A 22 -12.46 -4.74 17.40
CA SER A 22 -11.76 -4.51 18.67
C SER A 22 -12.75 -4.23 19.79
N PRO A 23 -12.61 -4.89 20.97
CA PRO A 23 -13.38 -4.52 22.15
C PRO A 23 -13.06 -3.13 22.70
N LEU A 24 -11.95 -2.51 22.26
CA LEU A 24 -11.57 -1.14 22.61
C LEU A 24 -12.33 -0.09 21.80
N ALA A 25 -12.87 -0.47 20.63
CA ALA A 25 -13.58 0.45 19.75
C ALA A 25 -15.07 0.52 20.11
N ASP A 26 -15.51 1.70 20.55
CA ASP A 26 -16.94 1.99 20.74
C ASP A 26 -17.61 2.30 19.39
N LYS A 27 -16.95 3.13 18.58
CA LYS A 27 -17.39 3.49 17.25
C LYS A 27 -16.19 3.74 16.35
N VAL A 28 -16.33 3.36 15.08
CA VAL A 28 -15.30 3.61 14.04
C VAL A 28 -15.88 4.52 12.97
N TYR A 29 -15.25 5.68 12.80
CA TYR A 29 -15.54 6.64 11.73
C TYR A 29 -14.54 6.49 10.61
N VAL A 30 -14.99 6.70 9.38
CA VAL A 30 -14.12 6.67 8.17
C VAL A 30 -14.29 7.96 7.40
N ALA A 31 -13.23 8.67 7.15
CA ALA A 31 -13.24 9.96 6.47
C ALA A 31 -12.40 9.94 5.19
N PRO A 32 -13.00 10.05 3.99
CA PRO A 32 -14.44 10.14 3.72
C PRO A 32 -15.17 8.79 3.66
N GLY A 33 -14.46 7.65 3.59
CA GLY A 33 -15.04 6.34 3.39
C GLY A 33 -15.57 6.11 1.97
N ASN A 34 -16.24 4.99 1.78
CA ASN A 34 -16.83 4.58 0.51
C ASN A 34 -18.18 3.87 0.76
N ALA A 35 -18.76 3.28 -0.28
CA ALA A 35 -20.03 2.56 -0.11
C ALA A 35 -19.91 1.35 0.83
N GLY A 36 -18.79 0.63 0.80
CA GLY A 36 -18.58 -0.51 1.68
C GLY A 36 -18.50 -0.13 3.15
N THR A 37 -17.79 0.93 3.49
CA THR A 37 -17.72 1.43 4.86
C THR A 37 -19.05 2.01 5.33
N ALA A 38 -19.83 2.60 4.44
CA ALA A 38 -21.19 3.09 4.75
C ALA A 38 -22.18 1.96 5.09
N LEU A 39 -21.99 0.79 4.49
CA LEU A 39 -22.89 -0.36 4.67
C LEU A 39 -22.52 -1.29 5.83
N GLU A 40 -21.34 -1.14 6.41
CA GLU A 40 -20.92 -1.91 7.59
C GLU A 40 -21.66 -1.40 8.83
N ALA A 41 -22.22 -2.32 9.62
CA ALA A 41 -23.08 -1.99 10.76
C ALA A 41 -22.38 -1.15 11.84
N ASN A 42 -21.08 -1.31 12.02
CA ASN A 42 -20.30 -0.67 13.08
C ASN A 42 -19.43 0.48 12.60
N LEU A 43 -19.58 0.89 11.34
CA LEU A 43 -18.83 1.98 10.73
C LEU A 43 -19.75 3.15 10.38
N GLU A 44 -19.19 4.36 10.41
CA GLU A 44 -19.88 5.56 9.96
C GLU A 44 -18.95 6.42 9.11
N ASN A 45 -19.39 6.72 7.90
CA ASN A 45 -18.67 7.65 7.03
C ASN A 45 -18.83 9.09 7.49
N VAL A 46 -17.77 9.85 7.34
CA VAL A 46 -17.75 11.29 7.62
C VAL A 46 -17.31 12.01 6.33
N ALA A 47 -18.14 12.96 5.88
CA ALA A 47 -17.89 13.68 4.63
C ALA A 47 -16.78 14.73 4.76
N ILE A 48 -15.57 14.26 5.08
CA ILE A 48 -14.35 15.07 5.18
C ILE A 48 -13.30 14.43 4.27
N ALA A 49 -12.73 15.23 3.36
CA ALA A 49 -11.66 14.76 2.48
C ALA A 49 -10.42 14.35 3.30
N ALA A 50 -9.72 13.31 2.86
CA ALA A 50 -8.53 12.79 3.54
C ALA A 50 -7.40 13.84 3.68
N THR A 51 -7.39 14.85 2.83
CA THR A 51 -6.41 15.95 2.84
C THR A 51 -6.90 17.25 3.50
N ASP A 52 -8.13 17.28 3.98
CA ASP A 52 -8.66 18.42 4.73
C ASP A 52 -8.26 18.33 6.21
N ILE A 53 -7.01 18.61 6.49
CA ILE A 53 -6.42 18.44 7.82
C ILE A 53 -7.15 19.26 8.89
N PRO A 54 -7.46 20.57 8.69
CA PRO A 54 -8.18 21.34 9.70
C PRO A 54 -9.53 20.74 10.09
N ALA A 55 -10.30 20.27 9.09
CA ALA A 55 -11.59 19.64 9.33
C ALA A 55 -11.45 18.29 10.03
N LEU A 56 -10.43 17.49 9.71
CA LEU A 56 -10.14 16.21 10.38
C LEU A 56 -9.78 16.44 11.85
N VAL A 57 -8.95 17.42 12.16
CA VAL A 57 -8.58 17.77 13.54
C VAL A 57 -9.81 18.21 14.33
N ALA A 58 -10.63 19.11 13.76
CA ALA A 58 -11.85 19.60 14.41
C ALA A 58 -12.85 18.46 14.68
N PHE A 59 -13.02 17.56 13.72
CA PHE A 59 -13.86 16.36 13.90
C PHE A 59 -13.34 15.46 15.03
N ALA A 60 -12.05 15.18 15.04
CA ALA A 60 -11.44 14.32 16.06
C ALA A 60 -11.59 14.90 17.47
N GLN A 61 -11.51 16.23 17.61
CA GLN A 61 -11.74 16.91 18.90
C GLN A 61 -13.20 16.85 19.32
N SER A 62 -14.16 17.12 18.40
CA SER A 62 -15.57 17.19 18.72
C SER A 62 -16.24 15.82 18.93
N HIS A 63 -15.65 14.74 18.47
CA HIS A 63 -16.17 13.37 18.56
C HIS A 63 -15.34 12.47 19.49
N ASP A 64 -14.51 13.04 20.33
CA ASP A 64 -13.69 12.33 21.32
C ASP A 64 -12.93 11.14 20.69
N ILE A 65 -12.30 11.37 19.57
CA ILE A 65 -11.49 10.34 18.89
C ILE A 65 -10.28 9.99 19.77
N GLY A 66 -10.19 8.75 20.19
CA GLY A 66 -9.11 8.24 21.03
C GLY A 66 -7.89 7.77 20.24
N LEU A 67 -8.08 7.40 18.98
CA LEU A 67 -7.02 6.99 18.06
C LEU A 67 -7.44 7.24 16.62
N THR A 68 -6.52 7.81 15.83
CA THR A 68 -6.67 7.94 14.38
C THR A 68 -5.63 7.09 13.67
N ILE A 69 -6.05 6.36 12.64
CA ILE A 69 -5.19 5.55 11.78
C ILE A 69 -5.27 6.11 10.36
N VAL A 70 -4.11 6.41 9.78
CA VAL A 70 -4.04 6.99 8.43
C VAL A 70 -3.86 5.88 7.40
N GLY A 71 -4.74 5.83 6.41
CA GLY A 71 -4.67 4.86 5.32
C GLY A 71 -3.73 5.30 4.19
N PRO A 72 -4.04 6.39 3.45
CA PRO A 72 -3.29 6.79 2.26
C PRO A 72 -2.08 7.68 2.57
N GLU A 73 -1.20 7.81 1.60
CA GLU A 73 0.02 8.64 1.67
C GLU A 73 -0.25 10.14 1.58
N ALA A 74 -1.25 10.57 0.82
CA ALA A 74 -1.48 11.99 0.57
C ALA A 74 -1.60 12.85 1.84
N PRO A 75 -2.41 12.49 2.85
CA PRO A 75 -2.47 13.27 4.08
C PRO A 75 -1.16 13.20 4.89
N LEU A 76 -0.41 12.11 4.80
CA LEU A 76 0.86 11.94 5.53
C LEU A 76 1.92 12.93 5.06
N VAL A 77 2.08 13.06 3.74
CA VAL A 77 3.11 13.93 3.15
C VAL A 77 2.82 15.42 3.30
N ILE A 78 1.59 15.80 3.64
CA ILE A 78 1.20 17.18 3.91
C ILE A 78 1.05 17.50 5.41
N GLY A 79 1.37 16.54 6.31
CA GLY A 79 1.53 16.81 7.73
C GLY A 79 0.32 16.54 8.62
N VAL A 80 -0.58 15.61 8.26
CA VAL A 80 -1.74 15.28 9.10
C VAL A 80 -1.34 14.81 10.50
N VAL A 81 -0.27 14.03 10.61
CA VAL A 81 0.20 13.51 11.90
C VAL A 81 0.72 14.64 12.79
N ASP A 82 1.52 15.55 12.23
CA ASP A 82 2.04 16.72 12.94
C ASP A 82 0.90 17.59 13.47
N ALA A 83 -0.14 17.82 12.67
CA ALA A 83 -1.30 18.60 13.06
C ALA A 83 -2.11 17.95 14.20
N PHE A 84 -2.33 16.63 14.15
CA PHE A 84 -3.00 15.88 15.20
C PHE A 84 -2.21 15.90 16.51
N GLN A 85 -0.90 15.68 16.44
CA GLN A 85 -0.02 15.71 17.60
C GLN A 85 0.01 17.11 18.25
N ALA A 86 0.05 18.18 17.44
CA ALA A 86 -0.03 19.54 17.93
C ALA A 86 -1.35 19.86 18.65
N ALA A 87 -2.43 19.16 18.29
CA ALA A 87 -3.74 19.26 18.94
C ALA A 87 -3.90 18.30 20.12
N GLY A 88 -2.87 17.53 20.49
CA GLY A 88 -2.92 16.55 21.58
C GLY A 88 -3.70 15.27 21.26
N LEU A 89 -3.91 14.97 19.98
CA LEU A 89 -4.66 13.82 19.50
C LEU A 89 -3.71 12.67 19.16
N LYS A 90 -4.05 11.46 19.60
CA LYS A 90 -3.29 10.24 19.26
C LYS A 90 -3.56 9.84 17.82
N ILE A 91 -2.50 9.59 17.10
CA ILE A 91 -2.54 9.19 15.69
C ILE A 91 -1.40 8.21 15.40
N PHE A 92 -1.68 7.17 14.63
CA PHE A 92 -0.68 6.23 14.16
C PHE A 92 -0.36 6.48 12.70
N GLY A 93 0.82 6.98 12.45
CA GLY A 93 1.35 7.33 11.14
C GLY A 93 2.64 8.15 11.28
N PRO A 94 3.46 8.25 10.22
CA PRO A 94 4.68 9.03 10.25
C PRO A 94 4.41 10.54 10.18
N SER A 95 5.29 11.31 10.79
CA SER A 95 5.33 12.76 10.61
C SER A 95 5.59 13.13 9.14
N GLN A 96 5.33 14.37 8.77
CA GLN A 96 5.63 14.86 7.42
C GLN A 96 7.10 14.63 7.05
N ALA A 97 8.02 14.90 7.98
CA ALA A 97 9.44 14.67 7.75
C ALA A 97 9.78 13.19 7.53
N ALA A 98 9.20 12.27 8.32
CA ALA A 98 9.40 10.84 8.15
C ALA A 98 8.72 10.30 6.89
N ALA A 99 7.59 10.87 6.48
CA ALA A 99 6.86 10.48 5.28
C ALA A 99 7.61 10.80 3.97
N GLN A 100 8.72 11.53 4.00
CA GLN A 100 9.60 11.72 2.86
C GLN A 100 10.15 10.41 2.29
N LEU A 101 10.21 9.33 3.09
CA LEU A 101 10.59 8.00 2.61
C LEU A 101 9.67 7.49 1.47
N GLU A 102 8.43 7.96 1.40
CA GLU A 102 7.54 7.73 0.26
C GLU A 102 7.39 8.97 -0.62
N GLY A 103 7.36 10.15 -0.01
CA GLY A 103 7.12 11.42 -0.69
C GLY A 103 8.24 11.86 -1.64
N SER A 104 9.47 11.40 -1.42
CA SER A 104 10.61 11.70 -2.28
C SER A 104 11.49 10.47 -2.50
N LYS A 105 11.52 9.99 -3.73
CA LYS A 105 12.39 8.87 -4.13
C LYS A 105 13.87 9.22 -4.02
N ALA A 106 14.24 10.46 -4.35
CA ALA A 106 15.61 10.94 -4.22
C ALA A 106 16.05 10.99 -2.76
N PHE A 107 15.20 11.51 -1.85
CA PHE A 107 15.46 11.46 -0.42
C PHE A 107 15.71 10.04 0.06
N THR A 108 14.84 9.11 -0.35
CA THR A 108 14.93 7.70 0.06
C THR A 108 16.20 7.05 -0.45
N LYS A 109 16.57 7.24 -1.72
CA LYS A 109 17.80 6.67 -2.26
C LYS A 109 19.04 7.19 -1.56
N ASP A 110 19.12 8.49 -1.31
CA ASP A 110 20.22 9.10 -0.58
C ASP A 110 20.30 8.62 0.87
N PHE A 111 19.14 8.46 1.53
CA PHE A 111 19.03 7.86 2.85
C PHE A 111 19.56 6.41 2.88
N LEU A 112 19.12 5.57 1.93
CA LEU A 112 19.56 4.19 1.82
C LEU A 112 21.08 4.09 1.62
N ALA A 113 21.64 4.97 0.80
CA ALA A 113 23.08 5.03 0.57
C ALA A 113 23.85 5.44 1.83
N ARG A 114 23.41 6.48 2.54
CA ARG A 114 24.05 6.94 3.79
C ARG A 114 24.09 5.87 4.86
N HIS A 115 23.02 5.09 4.98
CA HIS A 115 22.88 4.06 6.01
C HIS A 115 23.26 2.66 5.52
N ARG A 116 23.81 2.55 4.30
CA ARG A 116 24.28 1.29 3.70
C ARG A 116 23.21 0.20 3.65
N ILE A 117 21.97 0.62 3.39
CA ILE A 117 20.83 -0.30 3.25
C ILE A 117 20.83 -0.82 1.82
N PRO A 118 20.71 -2.15 1.59
CA PRO A 118 20.76 -2.73 0.25
C PRO A 118 19.67 -2.20 -0.68
N THR A 119 20.07 -1.63 -1.81
CA THR A 119 19.18 -1.12 -2.84
C THR A 119 19.92 -1.11 -4.19
N ALA A 120 19.18 -0.84 -5.28
CA ALA A 120 19.77 -0.66 -6.60
C ALA A 120 20.75 0.51 -6.65
N GLU A 121 21.83 0.37 -7.42
CA GLU A 121 22.69 1.50 -7.76
C GLU A 121 21.87 2.58 -8.45
N TYR A 122 22.12 3.84 -8.15
CA TYR A 122 21.28 4.93 -8.63
C TYR A 122 22.05 6.24 -8.80
N GLU A 123 21.44 7.18 -9.52
CA GLU A 123 21.84 8.59 -9.53
C GLU A 123 20.61 9.48 -9.76
N ASN A 124 20.61 10.67 -9.16
CA ASN A 124 19.53 11.65 -9.26
C ASN A 124 19.87 12.68 -10.34
N PHE A 125 18.86 13.10 -11.10
CA PHE A 125 19.02 14.10 -12.16
C PHE A 125 17.88 15.11 -12.18
N THR A 126 18.25 16.36 -12.48
CA THR A 126 17.30 17.47 -12.76
C THR A 126 17.42 17.98 -14.20
N GLU A 127 18.42 17.53 -14.94
CA GLU A 127 18.72 17.97 -16.30
C GLU A 127 18.78 16.79 -17.26
N VAL A 128 18.26 16.99 -18.48
CA VAL A 128 18.12 15.93 -19.50
C VAL A 128 19.49 15.39 -19.94
N GLU A 129 20.43 16.24 -20.32
CA GLU A 129 21.71 15.79 -20.91
C GLU A 129 22.57 14.96 -19.96
N PRO A 130 22.76 15.33 -18.67
CA PRO A 130 23.47 14.47 -17.74
C PRO A 130 22.78 13.11 -17.53
N ALA A 131 21.44 13.09 -17.47
CA ALA A 131 20.66 11.85 -17.33
C ALA A 131 20.83 10.94 -18.56
N LEU A 132 20.80 11.49 -19.77
CA LEU A 132 21.03 10.73 -20.99
C LEU A 132 22.45 10.16 -21.04
N ALA A 133 23.47 10.93 -20.64
CA ALA A 133 24.84 10.46 -20.56
C ALA A 133 25.00 9.28 -19.61
N TYR A 134 24.33 9.34 -18.44
CA TYR A 134 24.32 8.25 -17.47
C TYR A 134 23.68 6.99 -18.04
N VAL A 135 22.47 7.12 -18.62
CA VAL A 135 21.73 6.00 -19.22
C VAL A 135 22.54 5.34 -20.33
N ARG A 136 23.17 6.11 -21.20
CA ARG A 136 24.04 5.59 -22.28
C ARG A 136 25.25 4.85 -21.75
N ARG A 137 25.82 5.30 -20.65
CA ARG A 137 26.97 4.64 -20.00
C ARG A 137 26.57 3.34 -19.33
N LYS A 138 25.41 3.32 -18.65
CA LYS A 138 24.93 2.13 -17.93
C LYS A 138 24.29 1.09 -18.86
N GLY A 139 23.63 1.54 -19.89
CA GLY A 139 22.88 0.66 -20.81
C GLY A 139 21.53 0.24 -20.27
N ALA A 140 20.84 -0.64 -20.99
CA ALA A 140 19.56 -1.23 -20.62
C ALA A 140 19.73 -2.73 -20.32
N PRO A 141 18.83 -3.36 -19.50
CA PRO A 141 17.66 -2.73 -18.85
C PRO A 141 18.06 -1.76 -17.75
N ILE A 142 17.22 -0.76 -17.53
CA ILE A 142 17.43 0.29 -16.52
C ILE A 142 16.08 0.85 -16.08
N VAL A 143 15.97 1.40 -14.86
CA VAL A 143 14.73 1.93 -14.32
C VAL A 143 14.81 3.44 -14.16
N ILE A 144 13.78 4.16 -14.60
CA ILE A 144 13.69 5.61 -14.51
C ILE A 144 12.42 5.95 -13.73
N LYS A 145 12.60 6.72 -12.66
CA LYS A 145 11.51 7.08 -11.73
C LYS A 145 11.39 8.59 -11.63
N ALA A 146 10.19 9.13 -11.80
CA ALA A 146 9.89 10.49 -11.40
C ALA A 146 9.93 10.60 -9.88
N ASP A 147 10.54 11.66 -9.35
CA ASP A 147 10.53 11.95 -7.92
C ASP A 147 9.14 12.40 -7.45
N GLY A 148 8.80 12.14 -6.19
CA GLY A 148 7.49 12.47 -5.64
C GLY A 148 6.42 11.43 -5.88
N LEU A 149 5.21 11.77 -5.48
CA LEU A 149 4.03 10.89 -5.58
C LEU A 149 3.48 10.91 -7.02
N ALA A 150 3.55 9.79 -7.69
CA ALA A 150 3.05 9.62 -9.05
C ALA A 150 2.07 8.42 -9.18
N ALA A 151 1.50 7.97 -8.07
CA ALA A 151 0.52 6.89 -7.99
C ALA A 151 0.95 5.61 -8.75
N GLY A 152 2.24 5.24 -8.67
CA GLY A 152 2.80 4.08 -9.37
C GLY A 152 3.03 4.27 -10.88
N LYS A 153 2.60 5.39 -11.44
CA LYS A 153 2.72 5.67 -12.89
C LYS A 153 4.07 6.31 -13.27
N GLY A 154 4.79 6.85 -12.30
CA GLY A 154 6.07 7.53 -12.50
C GLY A 154 7.28 6.59 -12.55
N VAL A 155 7.09 5.31 -12.80
CA VAL A 155 8.16 4.31 -12.88
C VAL A 155 8.14 3.66 -14.26
N ILE A 156 9.27 3.79 -14.98
CA ILE A 156 9.46 3.16 -16.30
C ILE A 156 10.61 2.16 -16.18
N VAL A 157 10.30 0.89 -16.39
CA VAL A 157 11.30 -0.17 -16.55
C VAL A 157 11.66 -0.22 -18.04
N ALA A 158 12.77 0.38 -18.40
CA ALA A 158 13.23 0.46 -19.79
C ALA A 158 14.07 -0.77 -20.14
N MET A 159 13.56 -1.58 -21.03
CA MET A 159 14.27 -2.79 -21.52
C MET A 159 15.24 -2.48 -22.65
N THR A 160 15.09 -1.32 -23.29
CA THR A 160 15.97 -0.84 -24.36
C THR A 160 16.50 0.55 -24.03
N LEU A 161 17.65 0.90 -24.64
CA LEU A 161 18.23 2.23 -24.48
C LEU A 161 17.29 3.34 -25.02
N GLN A 162 16.59 3.06 -26.11
CA GLN A 162 15.62 3.99 -26.68
C GLN A 162 14.50 4.30 -25.69
N GLU A 163 13.87 3.27 -25.09
CA GLU A 163 12.85 3.45 -24.07
C GLU A 163 13.36 4.28 -22.88
N ALA A 164 14.60 4.03 -22.45
CA ALA A 164 15.22 4.77 -21.36
C ALA A 164 15.42 6.25 -21.69
N GLU A 165 15.92 6.56 -22.88
CA GLU A 165 16.12 7.93 -23.34
C GLU A 165 14.80 8.69 -23.50
N GLU A 166 13.77 8.03 -24.06
CA GLU A 166 12.43 8.59 -24.16
C GLU A 166 11.86 8.90 -22.79
N ALA A 167 11.95 7.98 -21.82
CA ALA A 167 11.48 8.19 -20.45
C ALA A 167 12.17 9.39 -19.78
N VAL A 168 13.50 9.53 -19.94
CA VAL A 168 14.24 10.69 -19.42
C VAL A 168 13.69 12.00 -19.97
N ARG A 169 13.51 12.07 -21.30
CA ARG A 169 13.01 13.28 -21.96
C ARG A 169 11.58 13.60 -21.55
N ASP A 170 10.70 12.60 -21.53
CA ASP A 170 9.30 12.78 -21.17
C ASP A 170 9.13 13.24 -19.73
N MET A 171 9.92 12.71 -18.80
CA MET A 171 9.83 13.10 -17.38
C MET A 171 10.43 14.48 -17.12
N LEU A 172 11.63 14.77 -17.62
CA LEU A 172 12.34 16.01 -17.31
C LEU A 172 11.96 17.19 -18.21
N ALA A 173 11.73 16.95 -19.51
CA ALA A 173 11.43 17.99 -20.47
C ALA A 173 9.95 18.07 -20.86
N GLY A 174 9.26 16.91 -20.87
CA GLY A 174 7.86 16.81 -21.26
C GLY A 174 6.86 17.15 -20.15
N ASN A 175 7.34 17.35 -18.92
CA ASN A 175 6.51 17.62 -17.73
C ASN A 175 5.34 16.63 -17.55
N ALA A 176 5.57 15.38 -17.96
CA ALA A 176 4.54 14.33 -17.98
C ALA A 176 3.94 14.02 -16.60
N PHE A 177 4.68 14.33 -15.51
CA PHE A 177 4.28 14.09 -14.12
C PHE A 177 4.22 15.37 -13.27
N GLY A 178 4.07 16.56 -13.89
CA GLY A 178 4.02 17.82 -13.17
C GLY A 178 5.24 18.02 -12.26
N ASP A 179 5.01 18.48 -11.04
CA ASP A 179 6.09 18.74 -10.08
C ASP A 179 6.91 17.50 -9.72
N ALA A 180 6.32 16.30 -9.77
CA ALA A 180 7.04 15.06 -9.54
C ALA A 180 8.10 14.75 -10.62
N GLY A 181 7.95 15.30 -11.82
CA GLY A 181 8.88 15.14 -12.93
C GLY A 181 10.06 16.12 -12.96
N HIS A 182 10.16 17.10 -12.04
CA HIS A 182 11.27 18.04 -11.99
C HIS A 182 12.61 17.37 -11.64
N ARG A 183 12.55 16.23 -11.01
CA ARG A 183 13.70 15.40 -10.68
C ARG A 183 13.37 13.94 -10.97
N ILE A 184 14.37 13.22 -11.47
CA ILE A 184 14.25 11.78 -11.69
C ILE A 184 15.34 11.03 -10.93
N VAL A 185 15.06 9.78 -10.64
CA VAL A 185 16.03 8.79 -10.14
C VAL A 185 16.22 7.76 -11.24
N VAL A 186 17.46 7.53 -11.64
CA VAL A 186 17.85 6.47 -12.58
C VAL A 186 18.49 5.34 -11.78
N GLU A 187 17.95 4.15 -11.89
CA GLU A 187 18.34 2.99 -11.07
C GLU A 187 18.73 1.79 -11.92
N GLU A 188 19.64 1.00 -11.36
CA GLU A 188 19.91 -0.36 -11.83
C GLU A 188 18.62 -1.18 -11.89
N PHE A 189 18.45 -1.96 -12.94
CA PHE A 189 17.39 -2.97 -13.01
C PHE A 189 17.71 -4.12 -12.05
N LEU A 190 16.80 -4.41 -11.12
CA LEU A 190 16.92 -5.53 -10.20
C LEU A 190 16.15 -6.72 -10.75
N ASP A 191 16.80 -7.88 -10.81
CA ASP A 191 16.18 -9.15 -11.15
C ASP A 191 15.88 -9.96 -9.90
N GLY A 192 14.72 -10.59 -9.87
CA GLY A 192 14.26 -11.36 -8.73
C GLY A 192 12.75 -11.41 -8.61
N GLU A 193 12.27 -11.68 -7.41
CA GLU A 193 10.86 -11.73 -7.07
C GLU A 193 10.51 -10.67 -6.04
N GLU A 194 9.53 -9.84 -6.34
CA GLU A 194 9.09 -8.77 -5.45
C GLU A 194 8.28 -9.31 -4.27
N ALA A 195 8.50 -8.73 -3.09
CA ALA A 195 7.73 -8.98 -1.89
C ALA A 195 7.43 -7.68 -1.14
N SER A 196 6.26 -7.66 -0.50
CA SER A 196 5.83 -6.58 0.37
C SER A 196 6.16 -6.97 1.81
N PHE A 197 7.13 -6.29 2.41
CA PHE A 197 7.58 -6.51 3.78
C PHE A 197 7.12 -5.35 4.65
N ILE A 198 6.12 -5.60 5.48
CA ILE A 198 5.41 -4.55 6.21
C ILE A 198 5.61 -4.74 7.70
N VAL A 199 5.92 -3.64 8.40
CA VAL A 199 6.11 -3.63 9.84
C VAL A 199 5.38 -2.45 10.47
N MET A 200 5.04 -2.57 11.75
CA MET A 200 4.66 -1.45 12.60
C MET A 200 5.88 -0.92 13.33
N VAL A 201 6.02 0.39 13.42
CA VAL A 201 7.16 1.06 14.07
C VAL A 201 6.63 2.11 15.04
N ASP A 202 7.23 2.21 16.21
CA ASP A 202 6.89 3.22 17.23
C ASP A 202 8.02 4.23 17.52
N GLY A 203 9.02 4.26 16.64
CA GLY A 203 10.23 5.05 16.80
C GLY A 203 11.43 4.21 17.21
N GLU A 204 11.27 3.26 18.10
CA GLU A 204 12.34 2.41 18.63
C GLU A 204 12.08 0.91 18.42
N ASN A 205 10.82 0.51 18.51
CA ASN A 205 10.40 -0.88 18.45
C ASN A 205 9.69 -1.19 17.14
N VAL A 206 9.75 -2.46 16.74
CA VAL A 206 9.16 -2.95 15.50
C VAL A 206 8.34 -4.20 15.78
N VAL A 207 7.13 -4.25 15.23
CA VAL A 207 6.31 -5.46 15.16
C VAL A 207 6.08 -5.81 13.70
N PRO A 208 6.64 -6.92 13.19
CA PRO A 208 6.40 -7.36 11.82
C PRO A 208 4.93 -7.71 11.60
N MET A 209 4.40 -7.30 10.44
CA MET A 209 3.14 -7.78 9.91
C MET A 209 3.36 -9.02 9.03
N ALA A 210 2.30 -9.69 8.62
CA ALA A 210 2.41 -10.74 7.62
C ALA A 210 2.95 -10.19 6.30
N THR A 211 3.80 -10.95 5.65
CA THR A 211 4.32 -10.64 4.31
C THR A 211 3.23 -10.80 3.26
N SER A 212 3.43 -10.18 2.11
CA SER A 212 2.51 -10.26 0.98
C SER A 212 3.27 -10.13 -0.34
N GLN A 213 2.63 -10.54 -1.43
CA GLN A 213 3.07 -10.24 -2.79
C GLN A 213 1.88 -9.71 -3.56
N ASP A 214 2.08 -8.62 -4.29
CA ASP A 214 1.07 -8.02 -5.16
C ASP A 214 1.36 -8.29 -6.65
N HIS A 215 0.36 -8.06 -7.48
CA HIS A 215 0.44 -8.14 -8.94
C HIS A 215 0.24 -6.76 -9.54
N LYS A 216 1.32 -6.11 -9.95
CA LYS A 216 1.31 -4.70 -10.40
C LYS A 216 0.84 -4.52 -11.83
N ARG A 217 1.08 -5.48 -12.72
CA ARG A 217 0.67 -5.40 -14.12
C ARG A 217 -0.83 -5.63 -14.28
N VAL A 218 -1.45 -4.93 -15.23
CA VAL A 218 -2.90 -4.99 -15.44
C VAL A 218 -3.38 -6.31 -16.01
N GLY A 219 -2.59 -6.97 -16.84
CA GLY A 219 -2.98 -8.18 -17.58
C GLY A 219 -2.35 -9.46 -17.06
N ASP A 220 -3.02 -10.57 -17.37
CA ASP A 220 -2.53 -11.91 -17.06
C ASP A 220 -1.11 -12.13 -17.61
N GLY A 221 -0.32 -12.93 -16.91
CA GLY A 221 1.08 -13.19 -17.28
C GLY A 221 1.99 -11.98 -17.06
N ASP A 222 1.59 -11.04 -16.21
CA ASP A 222 2.33 -9.80 -15.94
C ASP A 222 2.55 -8.95 -17.19
N THR A 223 1.48 -8.74 -17.95
CA THR A 223 1.48 -7.97 -19.19
C THR A 223 0.78 -6.62 -19.03
N GLY A 224 1.06 -5.70 -19.95
CA GLY A 224 0.46 -4.36 -19.96
C GLY A 224 1.10 -3.41 -18.96
N PRO A 225 0.50 -2.22 -18.77
CA PRO A 225 1.03 -1.19 -17.87
C PRO A 225 0.96 -1.59 -16.40
N ASN A 226 1.79 -0.94 -15.58
CA ASN A 226 1.71 -1.00 -14.13
C ASN A 226 0.43 -0.33 -13.62
N THR A 227 -0.06 -0.84 -12.50
CA THR A 227 -1.23 -0.33 -11.80
C THR A 227 -0.89 -0.11 -10.32
N GLY A 228 -1.88 0.25 -9.52
CA GLY A 228 -1.77 0.26 -8.07
C GLY A 228 -1.75 -1.15 -7.43
N GLY A 229 -1.98 -2.20 -8.22
CA GLY A 229 -2.08 -3.60 -7.82
C GLY A 229 -3.41 -4.21 -8.22
N MET A 230 -3.34 -5.35 -8.92
CA MET A 230 -4.52 -6.09 -9.41
C MET A 230 -4.93 -7.24 -8.50
N GLY A 231 -4.21 -7.44 -7.44
CA GLY A 231 -4.43 -8.47 -6.45
C GLY A 231 -3.20 -8.71 -5.61
N ALA A 232 -3.37 -9.43 -4.52
CA ALA A 232 -2.29 -9.77 -3.61
C ALA A 232 -2.63 -11.04 -2.83
N TYR A 233 -1.62 -11.68 -2.30
CA TYR A 233 -1.79 -12.80 -1.38
C TYR A 233 -0.82 -12.68 -0.21
N SER A 234 -1.14 -13.34 0.89
CA SER A 234 -0.38 -13.35 2.13
C SER A 234 -0.43 -14.77 2.73
N PRO A 235 0.68 -15.33 3.26
CA PRO A 235 2.02 -14.76 3.26
C PRO A 235 2.70 -14.84 1.90
N ALA A 236 3.88 -14.21 1.77
CA ALA A 236 4.75 -14.29 0.60
C ALA A 236 5.67 -15.52 0.72
N PRO A 237 5.50 -16.57 -0.08
CA PRO A 237 6.35 -17.77 0.03
C PRO A 237 7.82 -17.53 -0.28
N VAL A 238 8.12 -16.50 -1.08
CA VAL A 238 9.51 -16.13 -1.39
C VAL A 238 10.26 -15.63 -0.15
N VAL A 239 9.55 -15.08 0.83
CA VAL A 239 10.14 -14.62 2.09
C VAL A 239 10.17 -15.78 3.07
N THR A 240 11.24 -16.55 3.02
CA THR A 240 11.54 -17.60 4.01
C THR A 240 11.93 -16.98 5.36
N ASP A 241 12.02 -17.78 6.42
CA ASP A 241 12.45 -17.30 7.73
C ASP A 241 13.85 -16.65 7.66
N GLU A 242 14.75 -17.22 6.87
CA GLU A 242 16.09 -16.65 6.64
C GLU A 242 16.02 -15.29 5.94
N ILE A 243 15.22 -15.17 4.90
CA ILE A 243 15.04 -13.89 4.16
C ILE A 243 14.33 -12.88 5.03
N HIS A 244 13.35 -13.29 5.83
CA HIS A 244 12.70 -12.44 6.82
C HIS A 244 13.72 -11.83 7.79
N GLN A 245 14.61 -12.65 8.34
CA GLN A 245 15.65 -12.18 9.24
C GLN A 245 16.64 -11.24 8.54
N ARG A 246 17.05 -11.56 7.32
CA ARG A 246 17.88 -10.65 6.50
C ARG A 246 17.22 -9.29 6.27
N ALA A 247 15.93 -9.29 5.93
CA ALA A 247 15.17 -8.05 5.74
C ALA A 247 15.08 -7.23 7.03
N MET A 248 14.86 -7.87 8.17
CA MET A 248 14.87 -7.19 9.47
C MET A 248 16.24 -6.58 9.77
N ASP A 249 17.31 -7.35 9.63
CA ASP A 249 18.67 -6.93 10.03
C ASP A 249 19.29 -5.92 9.07
N GLN A 250 19.04 -6.07 7.76
CA GLN A 250 19.70 -5.27 6.72
C GLN A 250 18.86 -4.09 6.23
N VAL A 251 17.55 -4.14 6.40
CA VAL A 251 16.61 -3.11 5.89
C VAL A 251 15.87 -2.42 7.02
N ILE A 252 15.08 -3.15 7.79
CA ILE A 252 14.13 -2.54 8.74
C ILE A 252 14.85 -1.84 9.90
N TRP A 253 15.70 -2.56 10.64
CA TRP A 253 16.40 -1.95 11.77
C TRP A 253 17.31 -0.80 11.36
N PRO A 254 18.10 -0.89 10.28
CA PRO A 254 18.87 0.24 9.79
C PRO A 254 18.02 1.44 9.39
N THR A 255 16.85 1.22 8.80
CA THR A 255 15.91 2.29 8.45
C THR A 255 15.36 2.99 9.68
N VAL A 256 14.86 2.24 10.65
CA VAL A 256 14.29 2.80 11.90
C VAL A 256 15.35 3.59 12.67
N ARG A 257 16.53 3.03 12.85
CA ARG A 257 17.64 3.69 13.55
C ARG A 257 18.19 4.87 12.77
N GLY A 258 18.32 4.75 11.46
CA GLY A 258 18.79 5.83 10.59
C GLY A 258 17.84 7.03 10.59
N MET A 259 16.54 6.81 10.52
CA MET A 259 15.54 7.86 10.59
C MET A 259 15.59 8.58 11.94
N ALA A 260 15.71 7.85 13.04
CA ALA A 260 15.86 8.43 14.38
C ALA A 260 17.16 9.25 14.49
N ALA A 261 18.28 8.73 13.98
CA ALA A 261 19.57 9.41 14.00
C ALA A 261 19.57 10.73 13.20
N GLU A 262 18.78 10.81 12.13
CA GLU A 262 18.62 12.02 11.32
C GLU A 262 17.54 12.99 11.87
N GLY A 263 16.95 12.70 13.03
CA GLY A 263 15.92 13.53 13.65
C GLY A 263 14.53 13.37 13.05
N ASN A 264 14.30 12.34 12.23
CA ASN A 264 13.04 12.04 11.56
C ASN A 264 12.47 10.73 12.07
N THR A 265 12.33 10.58 13.38
CA THR A 265 11.82 9.37 14.03
C THR A 265 10.55 8.85 13.33
N TYR A 266 10.57 7.57 12.97
CA TYR A 266 9.46 6.95 12.25
C TYR A 266 8.47 6.30 13.22
N VAL A 267 7.19 6.65 13.10
CA VAL A 267 6.06 6.01 13.77
C VAL A 267 5.00 5.71 12.73
N GLY A 268 4.50 4.48 12.68
CA GLY A 268 3.47 4.11 11.72
C GLY A 268 3.75 2.77 11.05
N PHE A 269 2.95 2.44 10.05
CA PHE A 269 3.25 1.32 9.17
C PHE A 269 4.40 1.70 8.24
N LEU A 270 5.36 0.81 8.12
CA LEU A 270 6.46 0.94 7.16
C LEU A 270 6.42 -0.26 6.21
N TYR A 271 6.17 0.02 4.97
CA TYR A 271 6.15 -0.97 3.90
C TYR A 271 7.47 -0.86 3.13
N ALA A 272 8.29 -1.91 3.21
CA ALA A 272 9.46 -2.07 2.37
C ALA A 272 9.10 -2.95 1.16
N GLY A 273 9.09 -2.35 -0.03
CA GLY A 273 9.04 -3.10 -1.29
C GLY A 273 10.43 -3.67 -1.55
N LEU A 274 10.53 -5.00 -1.54
CA LEU A 274 11.80 -5.71 -1.66
C LEU A 274 11.87 -6.49 -2.96
N MET A 275 13.01 -6.45 -3.64
CA MET A 275 13.38 -7.43 -4.65
C MET A 275 14.24 -8.50 -4.01
N ILE A 276 13.79 -9.74 -4.07
CA ILE A 276 14.52 -10.90 -3.54
C ILE A 276 15.21 -11.59 -4.71
N SER A 277 16.54 -11.52 -4.73
CA SER A 277 17.34 -12.17 -5.76
C SER A 277 17.39 -13.69 -5.58
N ALA A 278 17.88 -14.41 -6.57
CA ALA A 278 17.96 -15.87 -6.57
C ALA A 278 18.78 -16.43 -5.39
N ASP A 279 19.77 -15.67 -4.89
CA ASP A 279 20.57 -16.03 -3.71
C ASP A 279 19.94 -15.58 -2.37
N GLY A 280 18.71 -15.07 -2.41
CA GLY A 280 17.95 -14.68 -1.22
C GLY A 280 18.34 -13.32 -0.63
N GLN A 281 19.08 -12.49 -1.38
CA GLN A 281 19.43 -11.14 -0.92
C GLN A 281 18.28 -10.16 -1.16
N PRO A 282 17.72 -9.55 -0.08
CA PRO A 282 16.73 -8.50 -0.24
C PRO A 282 17.38 -7.17 -0.59
N LYS A 283 16.83 -6.48 -1.58
CA LYS A 283 17.17 -5.10 -1.93
C LYS A 283 15.90 -4.25 -1.94
N VAL A 284 15.98 -3.06 -1.36
CA VAL A 284 14.85 -2.12 -1.33
C VAL A 284 14.60 -1.57 -2.74
N ILE A 285 13.36 -1.73 -3.20
CA ILE A 285 12.85 -1.07 -4.41
C ILE A 285 12.32 0.31 -4.03
N GLU A 286 11.47 0.36 -3.00
CA GLU A 286 10.84 1.57 -2.49
C GLU A 286 10.38 1.36 -1.05
N PHE A 287 10.13 2.47 -0.34
CA PHE A 287 9.33 2.49 0.88
C PHE A 287 7.97 3.11 0.61
N ASN A 288 6.95 2.56 1.27
CA ASN A 288 5.67 3.22 1.43
C ASN A 288 5.45 3.49 2.93
N CYS A 289 5.06 4.71 3.27
CA CYS A 289 4.92 5.18 4.66
C CYS A 289 3.54 4.88 5.23
N ARG A 290 2.93 3.81 4.77
CA ARG A 290 1.58 3.37 5.09
C ARG A 290 1.44 1.90 4.71
N PHE A 291 0.32 1.31 5.09
CA PHE A 291 -0.02 -0.05 4.66
C PHE A 291 -0.24 -0.11 3.12
N GLY A 292 -0.03 -1.25 2.51
CA GLY A 292 -0.22 -1.45 1.07
C GLY A 292 -1.69 -1.60 0.65
N ASP A 293 -1.99 -1.29 -0.61
CA ASP A 293 -3.29 -1.51 -1.25
C ASP A 293 -3.06 -2.12 -2.64
N PRO A 294 -3.34 -3.41 -2.88
CA PRO A 294 -4.34 -4.26 -2.18
C PRO A 294 -3.79 -5.26 -1.15
N GLU A 295 -2.62 -5.07 -0.58
CA GLU A 295 -2.04 -6.03 0.38
C GLU A 295 -2.79 -6.06 1.72
N THR A 296 -3.32 -4.91 2.17
CA THR A 296 -4.03 -4.80 3.46
C THR A 296 -5.22 -5.74 3.54
N GLN A 297 -5.98 -5.90 2.47
CA GLN A 297 -7.20 -6.68 2.45
C GLN A 297 -6.95 -8.15 2.82
N PRO A 298 -6.08 -8.90 2.12
CA PRO A 298 -5.78 -10.27 2.53
C PRO A 298 -5.03 -10.35 3.86
N ILE A 299 -4.19 -9.39 4.20
CA ILE A 299 -3.46 -9.37 5.48
C ILE A 299 -4.43 -9.20 6.66
N MET A 300 -5.40 -8.30 6.57
CA MET A 300 -6.39 -8.10 7.64
C MET A 300 -7.31 -9.30 7.81
N LEU A 301 -7.57 -10.05 6.76
CA LEU A 301 -8.34 -11.29 6.84
C LEU A 301 -7.62 -12.35 7.70
N ARG A 302 -6.28 -12.32 7.71
CA ARG A 302 -5.43 -13.23 8.48
C ARG A 302 -5.09 -12.72 9.89
N LEU A 303 -5.18 -11.43 10.16
CA LEU A 303 -4.77 -10.87 11.44
C LEU A 303 -5.72 -11.34 12.57
N ARG A 304 -5.17 -12.02 13.58
CA ARG A 304 -5.90 -12.44 14.78
C ARG A 304 -5.75 -11.46 15.94
N SER A 305 -4.65 -10.72 15.98
CA SER A 305 -4.42 -9.67 16.98
C SER A 305 -5.39 -8.51 16.81
N ASP A 306 -5.63 -7.79 17.91
CA ASP A 306 -6.43 -6.56 17.90
C ASP A 306 -5.67 -5.42 17.23
N LEU A 307 -6.12 -4.99 16.05
CA LEU A 307 -5.50 -3.90 15.30
C LEU A 307 -5.50 -2.57 16.08
N VAL A 308 -6.56 -2.27 16.80
CA VAL A 308 -6.66 -1.02 17.59
C VAL A 308 -5.64 -1.03 18.72
N GLU A 309 -5.51 -2.14 19.43
CA GLU A 309 -4.53 -2.30 20.50
C GLU A 309 -3.09 -2.14 19.96
N LEU A 310 -2.78 -2.76 18.82
CA LEU A 310 -1.48 -2.63 18.16
C LEU A 310 -1.18 -1.17 17.74
N CYS A 311 -2.13 -0.53 17.07
CA CYS A 311 -1.95 0.86 16.62
C CYS A 311 -1.88 1.86 17.79
N LEU A 312 -2.64 1.62 18.85
CA LEU A 312 -2.57 2.44 20.07
C LEU A 312 -1.20 2.30 20.74
N ALA A 313 -0.71 1.07 20.89
CA ALA A 313 0.63 0.81 21.41
C ALA A 313 1.72 1.47 20.55
N GLY A 314 1.55 1.42 19.22
CA GLY A 314 2.45 2.09 18.28
C GLY A 314 2.46 3.61 18.47
N ALA A 315 1.30 4.25 18.63
CA ALA A 315 1.18 5.68 18.86
C ALA A 315 1.74 6.10 20.25
N GLU A 316 1.76 5.18 21.21
CA GLU A 316 2.23 5.42 22.58
C GLU A 316 3.66 4.93 22.85
N GLY A 317 4.37 4.42 21.85
CA GLY A 317 5.75 3.93 22.01
C GLY A 317 5.86 2.64 22.81
N ARG A 318 4.86 1.76 22.77
CA ARG A 318 4.78 0.52 23.55
C ARG A 318 4.74 -0.76 22.72
N LEU A 319 5.25 -0.73 21.48
CA LEU A 319 5.27 -1.93 20.62
C LEU A 319 6.17 -3.04 21.15
N ASN A 320 7.13 -2.72 22.04
CA ASN A 320 7.94 -3.72 22.74
C ASN A 320 7.12 -4.68 23.61
N GLU A 321 5.90 -4.29 23.99
CA GLU A 321 4.96 -5.09 24.77
C GLU A 321 4.04 -5.94 23.88
N LYS A 322 4.15 -5.83 22.57
CA LYS A 322 3.22 -6.39 21.61
C LYS A 322 3.88 -7.37 20.65
N SER A 323 3.05 -8.26 20.14
CA SER A 323 3.36 -9.16 19.03
C SER A 323 2.13 -9.30 18.14
N SER A 324 2.31 -9.70 16.90
CA SER A 324 1.21 -9.98 15.98
C SER A 324 0.97 -11.49 15.87
N ASP A 325 -0.29 -11.89 15.91
CA ASP A 325 -0.74 -13.27 15.76
C ASP A 325 -1.61 -13.39 14.50
N TRP A 326 -1.45 -14.49 13.78
CA TRP A 326 -1.96 -14.67 12.42
C TRP A 326 -2.71 -16.00 12.25
N ASP A 327 -3.74 -15.98 11.43
CA ASP A 327 -4.30 -17.21 10.88
C ASP A 327 -3.20 -17.88 10.02
N GLU A 328 -2.97 -19.16 10.24
CA GLU A 328 -1.96 -19.92 9.49
C GLU A 328 -2.35 -20.12 8.02
N ARG A 329 -3.65 -20.03 7.72
CA ARG A 329 -4.16 -20.14 6.36
C ARG A 329 -3.74 -18.93 5.53
N PRO A 330 -3.30 -19.13 4.28
CA PRO A 330 -3.10 -18.02 3.35
C PRO A 330 -4.43 -17.33 2.99
N ALA A 331 -4.31 -16.06 2.65
CA ALA A 331 -5.39 -15.26 2.10
C ALA A 331 -4.99 -14.70 0.74
N LEU A 332 -5.96 -14.49 -0.14
CA LEU A 332 -5.75 -13.93 -1.47
C LEU A 332 -6.87 -12.95 -1.80
N GLY A 333 -6.50 -11.82 -2.40
CA GLY A 333 -7.43 -10.80 -2.87
C GLY A 333 -7.31 -10.58 -4.36
N VAL A 334 -8.45 -10.52 -5.04
CA VAL A 334 -8.59 -10.21 -6.47
C VAL A 334 -9.23 -8.85 -6.62
N VAL A 335 -8.57 -7.94 -7.30
CA VAL A 335 -9.13 -6.61 -7.60
C VAL A 335 -10.03 -6.69 -8.81
N LEU A 336 -11.27 -6.21 -8.66
CA LEU A 336 -12.19 -5.97 -9.75
C LEU A 336 -12.07 -4.50 -10.15
N ALA A 337 -11.73 -4.25 -11.41
CA ALA A 337 -11.45 -2.92 -11.93
C ALA A 337 -12.48 -2.45 -12.95
N ALA A 338 -12.61 -1.13 -13.09
CA ALA A 338 -13.41 -0.50 -14.13
C ALA A 338 -12.78 -0.67 -15.50
N GLY A 339 -13.60 -0.85 -16.53
CA GLY A 339 -13.13 -0.98 -17.91
C GLY A 339 -12.32 0.24 -18.34
N GLY A 340 -11.12 -0.03 -18.86
CA GLY A 340 -10.17 1.00 -19.26
C GLY A 340 -9.05 1.29 -18.24
N TYR A 341 -9.25 0.91 -16.97
CA TYR A 341 -8.20 1.05 -15.93
C TYR A 341 -6.90 0.30 -16.35
N PRO A 342 -5.70 0.87 -16.17
CA PRO A 342 -5.34 2.10 -15.46
C PRO A 342 -5.43 3.39 -16.30
N GLY A 343 -5.92 3.33 -17.51
CA GLY A 343 -6.27 4.50 -18.33
C GLY A 343 -7.64 5.07 -17.96
N ASP A 344 -8.27 5.75 -18.91
CA ASP A 344 -9.58 6.38 -18.70
C ASP A 344 -10.68 5.34 -18.48
N TYR A 345 -11.56 5.61 -17.54
CA TYR A 345 -12.69 4.75 -17.18
C TYR A 345 -13.91 5.57 -16.79
N ARG A 346 -15.08 4.92 -16.81
CA ARG A 346 -16.35 5.53 -16.41
C ARG A 346 -16.65 5.29 -14.94
N ASN A 347 -17.24 6.27 -14.28
CA ASN A 347 -17.84 6.17 -12.97
C ASN A 347 -19.37 6.10 -13.06
N GLY A 348 -20.01 5.64 -11.97
CA GLY A 348 -21.46 5.64 -11.85
C GLY A 348 -22.15 4.38 -12.37
N GLU A 349 -21.41 3.35 -12.75
CA GLU A 349 -21.99 2.06 -13.12
C GLU A 349 -22.49 1.31 -11.88
N VAL A 350 -23.73 0.81 -11.95
CA VAL A 350 -24.34 0.04 -10.86
C VAL A 350 -23.69 -1.33 -10.75
N ILE A 351 -23.25 -1.66 -9.54
CA ILE A 351 -22.62 -2.94 -9.22
C ILE A 351 -23.70 -3.94 -8.83
N GLN A 352 -23.79 -5.05 -9.55
CA GLN A 352 -24.72 -6.13 -9.29
C GLN A 352 -24.02 -7.32 -8.64
N GLY A 353 -24.77 -8.10 -7.86
CA GLY A 353 -24.30 -9.38 -7.33
C GLY A 353 -23.42 -9.26 -6.10
N LEU A 354 -23.39 -8.11 -5.42
CA LEU A 354 -22.70 -8.01 -4.14
C LEU A 354 -23.32 -8.96 -3.11
N PRO A 355 -22.48 -9.67 -2.31
CA PRO A 355 -22.97 -10.60 -1.31
C PRO A 355 -23.89 -9.92 -0.29
N GLN A 356 -25.00 -10.56 0.03
CA GLN A 356 -25.96 -10.07 1.06
C GLN A 356 -25.64 -10.59 2.46
N GLN A 357 -24.79 -11.58 2.57
CA GLN A 357 -24.42 -12.23 3.83
C GLN A 357 -22.92 -12.28 3.99
N GLU A 358 -22.46 -12.17 5.22
CA GLU A 358 -21.06 -12.36 5.56
C GLU A 358 -20.65 -13.83 5.34
N ASN A 359 -19.44 -14.01 4.87
CA ASN A 359 -18.77 -15.30 4.72
C ASN A 359 -17.59 -15.35 5.70
N ALA A 360 -17.51 -16.40 6.51
CA ALA A 360 -16.43 -16.55 7.50
C ALA A 360 -15.03 -16.59 6.89
N ASP A 361 -14.91 -17.10 5.67
CA ASP A 361 -13.64 -17.29 4.96
C ASP A 361 -13.46 -16.35 3.77
N GLY A 362 -14.36 -15.41 3.55
CA GLY A 362 -14.30 -14.48 2.44
C GLY A 362 -14.92 -13.13 2.74
N LYS A 363 -14.42 -12.08 2.11
CA LYS A 363 -14.91 -10.71 2.26
C LYS A 363 -14.72 -9.92 0.98
N VAL A 364 -15.71 -9.13 0.61
CA VAL A 364 -15.60 -8.14 -0.47
C VAL A 364 -15.33 -6.78 0.16
N PHE A 365 -14.14 -6.27 -0.06
CA PHE A 365 -13.77 -4.91 0.36
C PHE A 365 -14.03 -3.93 -0.78
N HIS A 366 -14.63 -2.79 -0.46
CA HIS A 366 -14.89 -1.73 -1.41
C HIS A 366 -13.71 -0.75 -1.50
N ALA A 367 -13.36 -0.36 -2.71
CA ALA A 367 -12.41 0.69 -2.99
C ALA A 367 -13.12 1.87 -3.68
N GLY A 368 -13.05 1.96 -4.99
CA GLY A 368 -13.73 3.01 -5.75
C GLY A 368 -15.23 2.77 -5.87
N THR A 369 -15.96 2.93 -4.79
CA THR A 369 -17.42 2.81 -4.76
C THR A 369 -18.05 3.99 -4.02
N ARG A 370 -19.30 4.31 -4.34
CA ARG A 370 -20.15 5.25 -3.60
C ARG A 370 -21.59 4.79 -3.62
N LEU A 371 -22.37 5.26 -2.67
CA LEU A 371 -23.82 5.06 -2.68
C LEU A 371 -24.48 6.09 -3.61
N GLN A 372 -25.45 5.65 -4.41
CA GLN A 372 -26.33 6.48 -5.20
C GLN A 372 -27.76 5.99 -4.93
N GLY A 373 -28.47 6.62 -3.99
CA GLY A 373 -29.68 6.05 -3.43
C GLY A 373 -29.39 4.74 -2.73
N ASP A 374 -30.09 3.69 -3.10
CA ASP A 374 -29.90 2.34 -2.57
C ASP A 374 -28.88 1.53 -3.37
N ASP A 375 -28.38 2.06 -4.48
CA ASP A 375 -27.41 1.39 -5.34
C ASP A 375 -25.98 1.68 -4.92
N VAL A 376 -25.13 0.66 -5.04
CA VAL A 376 -23.67 0.81 -5.00
C VAL A 376 -23.18 1.01 -6.42
N VAL A 377 -22.49 2.12 -6.68
CA VAL A 377 -21.98 2.46 -8.01
C VAL A 377 -20.48 2.63 -8.00
N THR A 378 -19.85 2.44 -9.16
CA THR A 378 -18.43 2.64 -9.34
C THR A 378 -18.03 4.10 -9.18
N SER A 379 -16.89 4.33 -8.55
CA SER A 379 -16.34 5.68 -8.27
C SER A 379 -14.80 5.66 -8.25
N GLY A 380 -14.19 4.86 -9.09
CA GLY A 380 -12.74 4.75 -9.18
C GLY A 380 -12.30 3.65 -10.13
N GLY A 381 -11.00 3.55 -10.39
CA GLY A 381 -10.44 2.54 -11.30
C GLY A 381 -10.40 1.15 -10.69
N ARG A 382 -9.85 1.02 -9.48
CA ARG A 382 -9.96 -0.21 -8.69
C ARG A 382 -11.21 -0.08 -7.84
N VAL A 383 -12.17 -0.97 -8.06
CA VAL A 383 -13.54 -0.81 -7.53
C VAL A 383 -13.76 -1.67 -6.30
N LEU A 384 -13.41 -2.94 -6.38
CA LEU A 384 -13.57 -3.92 -5.30
C LEU A 384 -12.31 -4.76 -5.16
N CYS A 385 -12.09 -5.31 -3.97
CA CYS A 385 -11.14 -6.38 -3.74
C CYS A 385 -11.86 -7.57 -3.09
N VAL A 386 -11.94 -8.67 -3.80
CA VAL A 386 -12.60 -9.89 -3.33
C VAL A 386 -11.55 -10.78 -2.68
N THR A 387 -11.68 -11.01 -1.37
CA THR A 387 -10.69 -11.74 -0.59
C THR A 387 -11.24 -13.06 -0.05
N ALA A 388 -10.37 -14.05 0.07
CA ALA A 388 -10.70 -15.30 0.70
C ALA A 388 -9.50 -15.94 1.41
N LEU A 389 -9.80 -16.69 2.47
CA LEU A 389 -8.88 -17.63 3.13
C LEU A 389 -9.00 -19.02 2.49
N GLY A 390 -7.93 -19.78 2.51
CA GLY A 390 -7.93 -21.19 2.11
C GLY A 390 -6.78 -21.93 2.78
N ASP A 391 -6.86 -23.25 2.84
CA ASP A 391 -5.79 -24.06 3.43
C ASP A 391 -4.49 -24.01 2.62
N THR A 392 -4.62 -23.66 1.35
CA THR A 392 -3.52 -23.36 0.42
C THR A 392 -3.82 -22.10 -0.36
N VAL A 393 -2.82 -21.50 -0.98
CA VAL A 393 -3.03 -20.34 -1.88
C VAL A 393 -3.96 -20.72 -3.04
N ALA A 394 -3.83 -21.93 -3.58
CA ALA A 394 -4.72 -22.42 -4.64
C ALA A 394 -6.19 -22.46 -4.19
N GLN A 395 -6.46 -22.90 -2.97
CA GLN A 395 -7.81 -22.90 -2.42
C GLN A 395 -8.32 -21.50 -2.14
N ALA A 396 -7.48 -20.61 -1.58
CA ALA A 396 -7.83 -19.21 -1.39
C ALA A 396 -8.15 -18.53 -2.73
N GLN A 397 -7.35 -18.78 -3.77
CA GLN A 397 -7.61 -18.32 -5.14
C GLN A 397 -8.96 -18.80 -5.65
N GLN A 398 -9.22 -20.08 -5.56
CA GLN A 398 -10.48 -20.68 -6.02
C GLN A 398 -11.69 -20.03 -5.34
N ARG A 399 -11.64 -19.87 -4.02
CA ARG A 399 -12.72 -19.24 -3.24
C ARG A 399 -12.91 -17.77 -3.59
N ALA A 400 -11.83 -17.02 -3.76
CA ALA A 400 -11.91 -15.62 -4.15
C ALA A 400 -12.56 -15.44 -5.52
N TYR A 401 -12.17 -16.25 -6.52
CA TYR A 401 -12.77 -16.19 -7.85
C TYR A 401 -14.23 -16.67 -7.86
N GLN A 402 -14.58 -17.68 -7.08
CA GLN A 402 -15.99 -18.10 -6.93
C GLN A 402 -16.86 -16.98 -6.35
N LEU A 403 -16.35 -16.27 -5.33
CA LEU A 403 -17.06 -15.13 -4.74
C LEU A 403 -17.16 -13.97 -5.74
N ALA A 404 -16.18 -13.78 -6.59
CA ALA A 404 -16.15 -12.71 -7.59
C ALA A 404 -17.09 -12.97 -8.79
N GLU A 405 -17.40 -14.23 -9.11
CA GLU A 405 -18.20 -14.62 -10.30
C GLU A 405 -19.56 -13.93 -10.34
N GLY A 406 -20.22 -13.76 -9.20
CA GLY A 406 -21.54 -13.13 -9.12
C GLY A 406 -21.53 -11.61 -9.23
N ILE A 407 -20.37 -10.98 -9.13
CA ILE A 407 -20.24 -9.53 -9.05
C ILE A 407 -19.89 -8.98 -10.43
N GLN A 408 -20.71 -8.06 -10.93
CA GLN A 408 -20.51 -7.47 -12.27
C GLN A 408 -21.09 -6.08 -12.43
N TRP A 409 -20.51 -5.33 -13.33
CA TRP A 409 -21.01 -4.10 -13.93
C TRP A 409 -20.43 -3.96 -15.34
N PRO A 410 -21.01 -3.09 -16.20
CA PRO A 410 -20.51 -2.95 -17.56
C PRO A 410 -19.03 -2.58 -17.63
N GLY A 411 -18.24 -3.40 -18.33
CA GLY A 411 -16.81 -3.19 -18.50
C GLY A 411 -15.93 -3.70 -17.35
N SER A 412 -16.50 -4.26 -16.28
CA SER A 412 -15.70 -4.83 -15.16
C SER A 412 -14.75 -5.92 -15.64
N PHE A 413 -13.55 -5.93 -15.08
CA PHE A 413 -12.55 -6.96 -15.37
C PHE A 413 -11.66 -7.22 -14.16
N CYS A 414 -11.00 -8.37 -14.18
CA CYS A 414 -9.96 -8.74 -13.23
C CYS A 414 -8.92 -9.62 -13.93
N ARG A 415 -7.75 -9.75 -13.31
CA ARG A 415 -6.79 -10.78 -13.71
C ARG A 415 -7.30 -12.16 -13.30
N LYS A 416 -6.94 -13.18 -14.08
CA LYS A 416 -7.36 -14.58 -13.84
C LYS A 416 -6.29 -15.40 -13.14
N ASP A 417 -5.09 -14.86 -12.95
CA ASP A 417 -3.89 -15.57 -12.51
C ASP A 417 -3.32 -15.10 -11.19
N ILE A 418 -4.08 -14.35 -10.39
CA ILE A 418 -3.61 -13.85 -9.07
C ILE A 418 -3.14 -15.05 -8.21
N GLY A 419 -1.93 -14.98 -7.70
CA GLY A 419 -1.33 -16.04 -6.88
C GLY A 419 -0.57 -17.12 -7.65
N TYR A 420 -0.45 -17.02 -8.96
CA TYR A 420 0.11 -18.07 -9.80
C TYR A 420 1.52 -18.53 -9.39
N ARG A 421 2.38 -17.59 -8.93
CA ARG A 421 3.75 -17.93 -8.49
C ARG A 421 3.75 -18.78 -7.23
N ALA A 422 2.93 -18.44 -6.25
CA ALA A 422 2.81 -19.21 -5.02
C ALA A 422 2.23 -20.61 -5.28
N ILE A 423 1.23 -20.69 -6.16
CA ILE A 423 0.61 -21.97 -6.56
C ILE A 423 1.62 -22.86 -7.28
N ALA A 424 2.44 -22.30 -8.17
CA ALA A 424 3.48 -23.04 -8.87
C ALA A 424 4.56 -23.60 -7.92
N ARG A 425 4.76 -22.99 -6.74
CA ARG A 425 5.63 -23.51 -5.69
C ARG A 425 4.99 -24.61 -4.83
N GLY A 426 3.71 -24.91 -5.02
CA GLY A 426 2.96 -25.89 -4.21
C GLY A 426 2.62 -25.37 -2.80
N LYS A 427 2.46 -24.07 -2.64
CA LYS A 427 2.17 -23.39 -1.36
C LYS A 427 0.70 -22.95 -1.25
#